data_ff15535dfbe6cb6fad07c69497304961
#
_entry.id   ff15535dfbe6cb6fad07c69497304961
#
_cell.length_a   1.000
_cell.length_b   1.000
_cell.length_c   1.000
_cell.angle_alpha   90.00
_cell.angle_beta   90.00
_cell.angle_gamma   90.00
#
_symmetry.space_group_name_H-M   'P 1'
#
loop_
_entity.id
_entity.type
_entity.pdbx_description
1 polymer ?
#
loop_
_entity_poly.entity_id
_entity_poly.type
_entity_poly.pdbx_seq_one_letter_code
_entity_poly.pdbx_strand_id
1 'polypeptide(L)'
;MITITLRLSQSLLSILNDVNNPKQETYSLQVKKGTTIKEILLKEGISPLLAPMVAVDSIRVDINTSLDTDKTITVYGPLAGG
;
A
#
# COMPACT_ATOMS: atom_id res chain seq x y z
N MET A 1 -1.91 -18.81 -2.36
CA MET A 1 -1.97 -17.34 -2.35
C MET A 1 -2.28 -16.81 -0.97
N ILE A 2 -1.85 -15.61 -0.69
CA ILE A 2 -2.12 -14.96 0.59
C ILE A 2 -3.03 -13.75 0.35
N THR A 3 -3.76 -13.36 1.39
CA THR A 3 -4.66 -12.21 1.34
C THR A 3 -3.99 -11.03 2.04
N ILE A 4 -3.88 -9.93 1.31
CA ILE A 4 -3.30 -8.71 1.84
C ILE A 4 -4.40 -7.66 1.95
N THR A 5 -4.54 -7.07 3.13
CA THR A 5 -5.43 -5.93 3.32
C THR A 5 -4.60 -4.66 3.16
N LEU A 6 -4.98 -3.83 2.21
CA LEU A 6 -4.26 -2.60 1.91
C LEU A 6 -5.03 -1.43 2.48
N ARG A 7 -4.37 -0.63 3.30
CA ARG A 7 -4.94 0.59 3.90
C ARG A 7 -4.16 1.80 3.40
N LEU A 8 -4.88 2.76 2.83
CA LEU A 8 -4.25 3.95 2.25
C LEU A 8 -4.54 5.15 3.16
N SER A 9 -3.51 5.92 3.47
CA SER A 9 -3.68 7.13 4.29
C SER A 9 -4.46 8.18 3.53
N GLN A 10 -5.04 9.12 4.26
CA GLN A 10 -5.83 10.21 3.65
C GLN A 10 -4.98 11.07 2.74
N SER A 11 -3.74 11.35 3.13
CA SER A 11 -2.85 12.14 2.30
C SER A 11 -2.54 11.46 0.97
N LEU A 12 -2.40 10.14 1.00
CA LEU A 12 -2.16 9.37 -0.22
C LEU A 12 -3.43 9.31 -1.08
N LEU A 13 -4.59 9.12 -0.45
CA LEU A 13 -5.86 9.08 -1.17
C LEU A 13 -6.13 10.39 -1.89
N SER A 14 -5.77 11.51 -1.29
CA SER A 14 -5.94 12.82 -1.91
C SER A 14 -5.18 12.95 -3.22
N ILE A 15 -4.03 12.29 -3.30
CA ILE A 15 -3.20 12.30 -4.51
C ILE A 15 -3.72 11.29 -5.54
N LEU A 16 -4.13 10.11 -5.08
CA LEU A 16 -4.50 9.02 -5.97
C LEU A 16 -5.92 9.10 -6.48
N ASN A 17 -6.81 9.76 -5.74
CA ASN A 17 -8.21 9.82 -6.12
C ASN A 17 -8.40 10.56 -7.42
N ASP A 18 -9.04 9.88 -8.36
CA ASP A 18 -9.45 10.41 -9.64
C ASP A 18 -10.96 10.38 -9.68
N VAL A 19 -11.57 11.38 -10.26
CA VAL A 19 -13.03 11.46 -10.41
C VAL A 19 -13.58 10.19 -11.07
N ASN A 20 -12.83 9.63 -12.00
CA ASN A 20 -13.27 8.46 -12.77
C ASN A 20 -12.90 7.13 -12.11
N ASN A 21 -11.90 7.12 -11.22
CA ASN A 21 -11.40 5.90 -10.60
C ASN A 21 -11.03 6.15 -9.14
N PRO A 22 -12.03 6.38 -8.28
CA PRO A 22 -11.72 6.63 -6.86
C PRO A 22 -11.18 5.36 -6.21
N LYS A 23 -10.13 5.51 -5.43
CA LYS A 23 -9.56 4.41 -4.65
C LYS A 23 -10.25 4.32 -3.30
N GLN A 24 -10.47 3.10 -2.84
CA GLN A 24 -11.01 2.86 -1.51
C GLN A 24 -9.89 3.02 -0.48
N GLU A 25 -10.26 3.48 0.71
CA GLU A 25 -9.31 3.64 1.80
C GLU A 25 -8.75 2.29 2.25
N THR A 26 -9.59 1.27 2.25
CA THR A 26 -9.19 -0.07 2.69
C THR A 26 -9.81 -1.10 1.75
N TYR A 27 -9.00 -2.01 1.25
CA TYR A 27 -9.50 -3.11 0.43
C TYR A 27 -8.51 -4.28 0.48
N SER A 28 -9.01 -5.45 0.12
CA SER A 28 -8.22 -6.67 0.16
C SER A 28 -7.87 -7.14 -1.25
N LEU A 29 -6.71 -7.77 -1.37
CA LEU A 29 -6.28 -8.37 -2.62
C LEU A 29 -5.52 -9.65 -2.32
N GLN A 30 -5.45 -10.53 -3.33
CA GLN A 30 -4.72 -11.77 -3.21
C GLN A 30 -3.45 -11.69 -4.02
N VAL A 31 -2.34 -12.11 -3.42
CA VAL A 31 -1.03 -12.10 -4.07
C VAL A 31 -0.33 -13.43 -3.81
N LYS A 32 0.68 -13.72 -4.60
CA LYS A 32 1.49 -14.91 -4.40
C LYS A 32 2.35 -14.74 -3.17
N LYS A 33 2.56 -15.85 -2.45
CA LYS A 33 3.52 -15.88 -1.36
C LYS A 33 4.88 -15.43 -1.87
N GLY A 34 5.54 -14.56 -1.13
CA GLY A 34 6.85 -14.02 -1.53
C GLY A 34 6.78 -12.73 -2.32
N THR A 35 5.58 -12.23 -2.61
CA THR A 35 5.42 -10.94 -3.29
C THR A 35 5.90 -9.82 -2.38
N THR A 36 6.64 -8.86 -2.92
CA THR A 36 7.10 -7.70 -2.15
C THR A 36 6.04 -6.62 -2.11
N ILE A 37 6.14 -5.76 -1.11
CA ILE A 37 5.23 -4.61 -0.97
C ILE A 37 5.34 -3.72 -2.21
N LYS A 38 6.56 -3.50 -2.70
CA LYS A 38 6.80 -2.69 -3.90
C LYS A 38 6.02 -3.24 -5.09
N GLU A 39 6.03 -4.55 -5.29
CA GLU A 39 5.29 -5.19 -6.38
C GLU A 39 3.78 -4.97 -6.23
N ILE A 40 3.28 -5.03 -5.00
CA ILE A 40 1.86 -4.78 -4.72
C ILE A 40 1.50 -3.34 -5.07
N LEU A 41 2.32 -2.38 -4.64
CA LEU A 41 2.07 -0.97 -4.92
C LEU A 41 2.05 -0.70 -6.43
N LEU A 42 3.00 -1.25 -7.15
CA LEU A 42 3.07 -1.06 -8.60
C LEU A 42 1.85 -1.67 -9.29
N LYS A 43 1.44 -2.85 -8.85
CA LYS A 43 0.26 -3.52 -9.41
C LYS A 43 -1.01 -2.70 -9.19
N GLU A 44 -1.10 -2.02 -8.05
CA GLU A 44 -2.27 -1.21 -7.71
C GLU A 44 -2.17 0.21 -8.24
N GLY A 45 -1.16 0.51 -9.03
CA GLY A 45 -1.01 1.83 -9.62
C GLY A 45 -0.51 2.89 -8.65
N ILE A 46 0.13 2.48 -7.57
CA ILE A 46 0.66 3.39 -6.56
C ILE A 46 2.17 3.49 -6.75
N SER A 47 2.65 4.66 -7.12
CA SER A 47 4.08 4.87 -7.29
C SER A 47 4.79 4.80 -5.95
N PRO A 48 5.86 4.00 -5.82
CA PRO A 48 6.65 3.98 -4.59
C PRO A 48 7.23 5.33 -4.22
N LEU A 49 7.35 6.24 -5.19
CA LEU A 49 7.82 7.60 -4.92
C LEU A 49 6.77 8.42 -4.17
N LEU A 50 5.50 8.09 -4.33
CA LEU A 50 4.40 8.76 -3.63
C LEU A 50 4.11 8.12 -2.28
N ALA A 51 4.62 6.92 -2.04
CA ALA A 51 4.38 6.17 -0.81
C ALA A 51 5.72 5.78 -0.19
N PRO A 52 6.44 6.74 0.38
CA PRO A 52 7.78 6.47 0.92
C PRO A 52 7.77 5.65 2.21
N MET A 53 6.61 5.50 2.84
CA MET A 53 6.49 4.79 4.11
C MET A 53 5.39 3.76 4.06
N VAL A 54 5.71 2.54 4.48
CA VAL A 54 4.72 1.46 4.60
C VAL A 54 4.92 0.75 5.94
N ALA A 55 3.84 0.20 6.46
CA ALA A 55 3.87 -0.58 7.70
C ALA A 55 3.11 -1.88 7.50
N VAL A 56 3.62 -2.96 8.09
CA VAL A 56 2.95 -4.27 8.09
C VAL A 56 2.50 -4.52 9.52
N ASP A 57 1.20 -4.68 9.73
CA ASP A 57 0.62 -4.89 11.07
C ASP A 57 1.13 -3.85 12.07
N SER A 58 1.18 -2.59 11.63
CA SER A 58 1.61 -1.43 12.44
C SER A 58 3.11 -1.35 12.70
N ILE A 59 3.90 -2.18 12.04
CA ILE A 59 5.36 -2.13 12.15
C ILE A 59 5.93 -1.59 10.84
N ARG A 60 6.66 -0.48 10.91
CA ARG A 60 7.26 0.13 9.74
C ARG A 60 8.28 -0.81 9.11
N VAL A 61 8.18 -1.00 7.80
CA VAL A 61 9.08 -1.88 7.05
C VAL A 61 9.49 -1.23 5.74
N ASP A 62 10.49 -1.82 5.08
CA ASP A 62 10.94 -1.40 3.78
C ASP A 62 10.00 -1.94 2.69
N ILE A 63 9.81 -1.19 1.60
CA ILE A 63 8.94 -1.63 0.51
C ILE A 63 9.45 -2.88 -0.20
N ASN A 64 10.71 -3.22 -0.03
CA ASN A 64 11.28 -4.44 -0.60
C ASN A 64 11.02 -5.68 0.26
N THR A 65 10.30 -5.51 1.37
CA THR A 65 9.93 -6.62 2.23
C THR A 65 8.98 -7.57 1.51
N SER A 66 9.28 -8.86 1.53
CA SER A 66 8.41 -9.87 0.95
C SER A 66 7.41 -10.37 1.99
N LEU A 67 6.27 -10.81 1.51
CA LEU A 67 5.16 -11.22 2.37
C LEU A 67 4.88 -12.71 2.19
N ASP A 68 4.80 -13.44 3.29
CA ASP A 68 4.60 -14.88 3.27
C ASP A 68 3.27 -15.32 3.85
N THR A 69 2.59 -14.46 4.57
CA THR A 69 1.31 -14.75 5.20
C THR A 69 0.36 -13.58 5.05
N ASP A 70 -0.90 -13.77 5.40
CA ASP A 70 -1.90 -12.71 5.36
C ASP A 70 -1.46 -11.57 6.28
N LYS A 71 -1.47 -10.36 5.75
CA LYS A 71 -1.02 -9.18 6.46
C LYS A 71 -1.87 -7.97 6.11
N THR A 72 -1.86 -6.99 7.00
CA THR A 72 -2.43 -5.68 6.73
C THR A 72 -1.29 -4.71 6.47
N ILE A 73 -1.30 -4.09 5.29
CA ILE A 73 -0.29 -3.11 4.90
C ILE A 73 -0.91 -1.73 4.93
N THR A 74 -0.32 -0.84 5.70
CA THR A 74 -0.72 0.57 5.73
C THR A 74 0.27 1.36 4.89
N VAL A 75 -0.24 2.10 3.92
CA VAL A 75 0.60 2.89 3.01
C VAL A 75 0.39 4.36 3.33
N TYR A 76 1.48 5.04 3.67
CA TYR A 76 1.46 6.44 4.02
C TYR A 76 1.92 7.27 2.82
N GLY A 77 1.21 8.35 2.54
CA GLY A 77 1.61 9.27 1.50
C GLY A 77 2.66 10.24 1.98
N PRO A 78 3.09 11.15 1.09
CA PRO A 78 4.03 12.20 1.50
C PRO A 78 3.40 13.05 2.60
N LEU A 79 4.25 13.49 3.52
CA LEU A 79 3.80 14.34 4.60
C LEU A 79 3.57 15.75 4.06
N ALA A 80 2.32 16.15 3.98
CA ALA A 80 1.96 17.48 3.52
C ALA A 80 2.39 18.51 4.56
N GLY A 81 3.17 19.50 4.13
CA GLY A 81 3.59 20.58 5.01
C GLY A 81 4.61 20.19 6.06
N GLY A 82 5.18 19.03 5.93
CA GLY A 82 6.16 18.64 6.94
C GLY A 82 7.13 17.68 6.39
#